data_876440ef0555c2566ee6529e2f059061
#
_entry.id   876440ef0555c2566ee6529e2f059061
#
_cell.length_a   1.000
_cell.length_b   1.000
_cell.length_c   1.000
_cell.angle_alpha   90.00
_cell.angle_beta   90.00
_cell.angle_gamma   90.00
#
_symmetry.space_group_name_H-M   'P 1'
#
loop_
_entity.id
_entity.type
_entity.pdbx_description
1 polymer ?
#
loop_
_entity_poly.entity_id
_entity_poly.type
_entity_poly.pdbx_seq_one_letter_code
_entity_poly.pdbx_strand_id
1 'polypeptide(L)'
;MTFSSYPNYKDSGIEWLGEVPEHWQIKALRYLSVCLDGKRIPLNGEQRADKQGDIPYWGANAVMDYVDEAIFDEELLLVGEDGAPFLDPLKPVAFHSSGPVWPNNHIHVLRPNRPEWVRFLVYAMNSADYANYIEGSTRQKLNQSRLMGM
;
A
#
# COMPACT_ATOMS: atom_id res chain seq x y z
N MET A 1 12.20 5.12 26.80
CA MET A 1 10.78 4.74 27.01
C MET A 1 10.67 3.25 26.80
N THR A 2 10.17 2.53 27.79
CA THR A 2 9.89 1.08 27.68
C THR A 2 8.39 0.90 27.51
N PHE A 3 8.01 0.14 26.48
CA PHE A 3 6.62 -0.25 26.32
C PHE A 3 6.34 -1.50 27.15
N SER A 4 5.18 -1.56 27.77
CA SER A 4 4.75 -2.78 28.47
C SER A 4 4.54 -3.91 27.46
N SER A 5 5.12 -5.07 27.71
CA SER A 5 4.84 -6.26 26.92
C SER A 5 3.43 -6.79 27.24
N TYR A 6 2.82 -7.43 26.27
CA TYR A 6 1.57 -8.17 26.51
C TYR A 6 1.85 -9.42 27.36
N PRO A 7 0.88 -9.89 28.16
CA PRO A 7 1.11 -11.04 29.04
C PRO A 7 1.36 -12.35 28.29
N ASN A 8 0.69 -12.53 27.14
CA ASN A 8 0.80 -13.77 26.36
C ASN A 8 0.94 -13.47 24.87
N TYR A 9 1.70 -14.34 24.19
CA TYR A 9 1.95 -14.29 22.75
C TYR A 9 1.60 -15.64 22.12
N LYS A 10 1.35 -15.61 20.81
CA LYS A 10 1.16 -16.79 19.97
C LYS A 10 1.93 -16.65 18.66
N ASP A 11 2.29 -17.77 18.06
CA ASP A 11 2.83 -17.77 16.69
C ASP A 11 1.77 -17.24 15.72
N SER A 12 2.16 -16.28 14.87
CA SER A 12 1.27 -15.74 13.85
C SER A 12 1.03 -16.69 12.68
N GLY A 13 1.88 -17.72 12.53
CA GLY A 13 1.90 -18.57 11.34
C GLY A 13 2.55 -17.91 10.12
N ILE A 14 3.08 -16.72 10.29
CA ILE A 14 3.72 -15.93 9.22
C ILE A 14 5.19 -15.71 9.60
N GLU A 15 6.09 -16.25 8.78
CA GLU A 15 7.53 -16.30 9.09
C GLU A 15 8.11 -14.91 9.43
N TRP A 16 7.86 -13.91 8.58
CA TRP A 16 8.42 -12.57 8.78
C TRP A 16 7.77 -11.80 9.95
N LEU A 17 6.57 -12.20 10.39
CA LEU A 17 5.86 -11.56 11.50
C LEU A 17 6.19 -12.18 12.86
N GLY A 18 6.45 -13.48 12.89
CA GLY A 18 6.79 -14.21 14.11
C GLY A 18 5.63 -14.29 15.09
N GLU A 19 5.92 -13.99 16.37
CA GLU A 19 4.92 -14.00 17.43
C GLU A 19 4.16 -12.68 17.53
N VAL A 20 2.87 -12.77 17.82
CA VAL A 20 1.97 -11.64 18.07
C VAL A 20 1.27 -11.80 19.40
N PRO A 21 0.73 -10.72 20.01
CA PRO A 21 -0.09 -10.85 21.21
C PRO A 21 -1.21 -11.87 21.01
N GLU A 22 -1.45 -12.70 22.00
CA GLU A 22 -2.39 -13.84 21.90
C GLU A 22 -3.80 -13.42 21.44
N HIS A 23 -4.27 -12.26 21.87
CA HIS A 23 -5.60 -11.74 21.54
C HIS A 23 -5.71 -11.13 20.13
N TRP A 24 -4.58 -10.97 19.41
CA TRP A 24 -4.61 -10.44 18.05
C TRP A 24 -5.13 -11.49 17.07
N GLN A 25 -5.86 -11.00 16.06
CA GLN A 25 -6.33 -11.81 14.95
C GLN A 25 -5.42 -11.57 13.73
N ILE A 26 -5.08 -12.66 13.05
CA ILE A 26 -4.33 -12.60 11.80
C ILE A 26 -5.32 -12.71 10.64
N LYS A 27 -5.35 -11.71 9.79
CA LYS A 27 -6.25 -11.66 8.64
C LYS A 27 -5.53 -11.20 7.39
N ALA A 28 -5.86 -11.80 6.26
CA ALA A 28 -5.41 -11.32 4.96
C ALA A 28 -6.00 -9.93 4.65
N LEU A 29 -5.27 -9.15 3.88
CA LEU A 29 -5.61 -7.77 3.53
C LEU A 29 -6.99 -7.63 2.89
N ARG A 30 -7.42 -8.66 2.13
CA ARG A 30 -8.77 -8.71 1.51
C ARG A 30 -9.92 -8.61 2.51
N TYR A 31 -9.69 -8.99 3.77
CA TYR A 31 -10.71 -8.90 4.81
C TYR A 31 -10.68 -7.57 5.58
N LEU A 32 -9.65 -6.76 5.36
CA LEU A 32 -9.40 -5.50 6.06
C LEU A 32 -9.61 -4.28 5.16
N SER A 33 -9.71 -4.49 3.85
CA SER A 33 -9.75 -3.40 2.88
C SER A 33 -10.48 -3.80 1.60
N VAL A 34 -10.85 -2.79 0.83
CA VAL A 34 -11.41 -2.95 -0.52
C VAL A 34 -10.38 -2.46 -1.54
N CYS A 35 -10.09 -3.26 -2.55
CA CYS A 35 -9.22 -2.87 -3.65
C CYS A 35 -9.97 -2.00 -4.67
N LEU A 36 -9.44 -0.82 -4.96
CA LEU A 36 -10.02 0.16 -5.86
C LEU A 36 -9.24 0.31 -7.18
N ASP A 37 -8.36 -0.65 -7.48
CA ASP A 37 -7.50 -0.62 -8.66
C ASP A 37 -8.25 -0.45 -9.98
N GLY A 38 -9.47 -0.99 -10.07
CA GLY A 38 -10.31 -0.84 -11.25
C GLY A 38 -10.74 0.58 -11.57
N LYS A 39 -10.58 1.51 -10.64
CA LYS A 39 -10.91 2.94 -10.82
C LYS A 39 -9.72 3.80 -11.21
N ARG A 40 -8.53 3.22 -11.30
CA ARG A 40 -7.32 3.96 -11.69
C ARG A 40 -7.38 4.37 -13.15
N ILE A 41 -6.89 5.58 -13.45
CA ILE A 41 -6.80 6.12 -14.80
C ILE A 41 -5.37 6.61 -15.02
N PRO A 42 -4.53 5.89 -15.77
CA PRO A 42 -3.17 6.33 -16.04
C PRO A 42 -3.19 7.52 -17.02
N LEU A 43 -2.35 8.51 -16.76
CA LEU A 43 -2.13 9.66 -17.64
C LEU A 43 -0.70 9.65 -18.14
N ASN A 44 -0.53 9.88 -19.45
CA ASN A 44 0.79 10.12 -20.00
C ASN A 44 1.26 11.57 -19.72
N GLY A 45 2.51 11.90 -20.10
CA GLY A 45 3.08 13.22 -19.83
C GLY A 45 2.33 14.37 -20.47
N GLU A 46 1.83 14.21 -21.70
CA GLU A 46 1.02 15.24 -22.39
C GLU A 46 -0.30 15.49 -21.66
N GLN A 47 -1.00 14.41 -21.32
CA GLN A 47 -2.26 14.50 -20.58
C GLN A 47 -2.08 15.18 -19.23
N ARG A 48 -0.99 14.89 -18.51
CA ARG A 48 -0.68 15.58 -17.25
C ARG A 48 -0.32 17.04 -17.46
N ALA A 49 0.41 17.37 -18.52
CA ALA A 49 0.76 18.75 -18.85
C ALA A 49 -0.50 19.63 -19.08
N ASP A 50 -1.55 19.05 -19.66
CA ASP A 50 -2.83 19.72 -19.88
C ASP A 50 -3.71 19.80 -18.61
N LYS A 51 -3.33 19.11 -17.54
CA LYS A 51 -4.08 18.99 -16.28
C LYS A 51 -3.30 19.46 -15.07
N GLN A 52 -2.40 20.40 -15.21
CA GLN A 52 -1.57 20.86 -14.09
C GLN A 52 -2.41 21.50 -12.98
N GLY A 53 -2.11 21.16 -11.72
CA GLY A 53 -2.81 21.64 -10.54
C GLY A 53 -2.09 21.33 -9.24
N ASP A 54 -2.84 21.13 -8.16
CA ASP A 54 -2.32 20.93 -6.80
C ASP A 54 -2.59 19.53 -6.24
N ILE A 55 -3.26 18.66 -7.00
CA ILE A 55 -3.63 17.33 -6.54
C ILE A 55 -2.52 16.33 -6.84
N PRO A 56 -2.02 15.58 -5.85
CA PRO A 56 -0.92 14.64 -6.06
C PRO A 56 -1.29 13.54 -7.08
N TYR A 57 -0.42 13.35 -8.07
CA TYR A 57 -0.46 12.25 -9.02
C TYR A 57 0.60 11.24 -8.64
N TRP A 58 0.18 10.04 -8.22
CA TRP A 58 1.07 9.00 -7.71
C TRP A 58 1.53 8.02 -8.78
N GLY A 59 2.83 7.75 -8.78
CA GLY A 59 3.43 6.58 -9.41
C GLY A 59 3.66 5.45 -8.40
N ALA A 60 4.47 4.47 -8.78
CA ALA A 60 4.72 3.27 -7.94
C ALA A 60 5.37 3.58 -6.59
N ASN A 61 6.16 4.63 -6.48
CA ASN A 61 7.04 4.89 -5.32
C ASN A 61 6.85 6.26 -4.69
N ALA A 62 6.21 7.18 -5.38
CA ALA A 62 6.13 8.57 -4.94
C ALA A 62 5.12 9.35 -5.76
N VAL A 63 4.82 10.56 -5.30
CA VAL A 63 4.16 11.58 -6.12
C VAL A 63 5.08 11.95 -7.28
N MET A 64 4.60 11.79 -8.49
CA MET A 64 5.33 12.09 -9.74
C MET A 64 5.02 13.46 -10.29
N ASP A 65 3.83 13.97 -10.03
CA ASP A 65 3.29 15.18 -10.65
C ASP A 65 2.11 15.70 -9.82
N TYR A 66 1.56 16.83 -10.23
CA TYR A 66 0.36 17.40 -9.62
C TYR A 66 -0.64 17.75 -10.71
N VAL A 67 -1.89 17.38 -10.51
CA VAL A 67 -2.97 17.53 -11.48
C VAL A 67 -4.13 18.37 -10.91
N ASP A 68 -5.10 18.73 -11.75
CA ASP A 68 -6.20 19.62 -11.40
C ASP A 68 -7.48 18.88 -10.96
N GLU A 69 -7.46 17.56 -11.06
CA GLU A 69 -8.59 16.70 -10.66
C GLU A 69 -8.14 15.56 -9.76
N ALA A 70 -9.07 15.04 -8.95
CA ALA A 70 -8.88 13.86 -8.13
C ALA A 70 -9.76 12.71 -8.60
N ILE A 71 -9.24 11.47 -8.52
CA ILE A 71 -10.07 10.26 -8.63
C ILE A 71 -10.68 9.92 -7.27
N PHE A 72 -9.91 10.10 -6.20
CA PHE A 72 -10.31 9.79 -4.83
C PHE A 72 -10.11 11.00 -3.93
N ASP A 73 -10.94 11.09 -2.90
CA ASP A 73 -10.82 12.07 -1.81
C ASP A 73 -11.20 11.39 -0.49
N GLU A 74 -10.29 10.60 0.04
CA GLU A 74 -10.53 9.77 1.23
C GLU A 74 -9.22 9.25 1.82
N GLU A 75 -9.32 8.55 2.95
CA GLU A 75 -8.19 7.85 3.55
C GLU A 75 -7.88 6.57 2.78
N LEU A 76 -6.69 6.47 2.21
CA LEU A 76 -6.27 5.35 1.37
C LEU A 76 -4.92 4.78 1.79
N LEU A 77 -4.80 3.47 1.66
CA LEU A 77 -3.54 2.74 1.66
C LEU A 77 -3.11 2.57 0.20
N LEU A 78 -1.97 3.12 -0.15
CA LEU A 78 -1.34 2.96 -1.46
C LEU A 78 -0.17 1.98 -1.33
N VAL A 79 -0.08 1.01 -2.23
CA VAL A 79 1.01 0.01 -2.24
C VAL A 79 1.56 -0.12 -3.66
N GLY A 80 2.87 -0.02 -3.83
CA GLY A 80 3.51 -0.18 -5.13
C GLY A 80 3.10 -1.46 -5.85
N GLU A 81 2.80 -1.38 -7.15
CA GLU A 81 2.43 -2.54 -7.97
C GLU A 81 3.60 -3.08 -8.76
N ASP A 82 4.29 -2.23 -9.52
CA ASP A 82 5.45 -2.63 -10.31
C ASP A 82 6.58 -1.61 -10.24
N GLY A 83 7.80 -2.12 -10.22
CA GLY A 83 8.99 -1.28 -10.08
C GLY A 83 9.18 -0.64 -8.70
N ALA A 84 8.45 -1.09 -7.68
CA ALA A 84 8.65 -0.66 -6.29
C ALA A 84 9.86 -1.38 -5.65
N PRO A 85 10.46 -0.81 -4.61
CA PRO A 85 11.65 -1.40 -3.96
C PRO A 85 11.29 -2.51 -2.97
N PHE A 86 10.61 -3.55 -3.42
CA PHE A 86 10.05 -4.62 -2.59
C PHE A 86 11.07 -5.36 -1.72
N LEU A 87 12.31 -5.47 -2.18
CA LEU A 87 13.36 -6.22 -1.48
C LEU A 87 14.33 -5.33 -0.70
N ASP A 88 14.11 -4.03 -0.68
CA ASP A 88 14.90 -3.09 0.11
C ASP A 88 14.15 -2.73 1.41
N PRO A 89 14.58 -3.26 2.57
CA PRO A 89 13.88 -3.03 3.82
C PRO A 89 13.95 -1.59 4.32
N LEU A 90 14.78 -0.76 3.71
CA LEU A 90 14.96 0.65 4.09
C LEU A 90 14.09 1.60 3.27
N LYS A 91 13.41 1.09 2.25
CA LYS A 91 12.56 1.90 1.37
C LYS A 91 11.09 1.51 1.50
N PRO A 92 10.18 2.48 1.62
CA PRO A 92 8.77 2.18 1.74
C PRO A 92 8.19 1.67 0.42
N VAL A 93 7.25 0.73 0.51
CA VAL A 93 6.41 0.25 -0.59
C VAL A 93 4.95 0.60 -0.38
N ALA A 94 4.58 1.00 0.83
CA ALA A 94 3.23 1.39 1.23
C ALA A 94 3.21 2.82 1.76
N PHE A 95 2.11 3.54 1.46
CA PHE A 95 1.96 4.96 1.75
C PHE A 95 0.55 5.27 2.22
N HIS A 96 0.44 6.28 3.07
CA HIS A 96 -0.83 6.87 3.46
C HIS A 96 -1.18 8.03 2.53
N SER A 97 -2.37 7.99 1.94
CA SER A 97 -2.94 9.12 1.21
C SER A 97 -4.22 9.59 1.88
N SER A 98 -4.29 10.87 2.18
CA SER A 98 -5.46 11.52 2.79
C SER A 98 -5.90 12.69 1.93
N GLY A 99 -7.18 12.80 1.64
CA GLY A 99 -7.73 13.86 0.80
C GLY A 99 -7.63 13.57 -0.70
N PRO A 100 -7.67 14.63 -1.53
CA PRO A 100 -7.70 14.47 -2.99
C PRO A 100 -6.43 13.85 -3.53
N VAL A 101 -6.57 12.87 -4.43
CA VAL A 101 -5.44 12.15 -5.02
C VAL A 101 -5.80 11.53 -6.37
N TRP A 102 -4.80 11.41 -7.24
CA TRP A 102 -4.88 10.70 -8.52
C TRP A 102 -3.77 9.63 -8.60
N PRO A 103 -4.05 8.37 -8.25
CA PRO A 103 -3.10 7.27 -8.44
C PRO A 103 -3.07 6.81 -9.89
N ASN A 104 -1.86 6.48 -10.41
CA ASN A 104 -1.74 5.84 -11.71
C ASN A 104 -1.88 4.30 -11.62
N ASN A 105 -1.58 3.60 -12.71
CA ASN A 105 -1.69 2.13 -12.78
C ASN A 105 -0.47 1.37 -12.24
N HIS A 106 0.53 2.06 -11.67
CA HIS A 106 1.72 1.45 -11.07
C HIS A 106 1.67 1.38 -9.54
N ILE A 107 0.56 1.79 -8.95
CA ILE A 107 0.34 1.74 -7.51
C ILE A 107 -1.07 1.21 -7.21
N HIS A 108 -1.15 0.24 -6.30
CA HIS A 108 -2.42 -0.28 -5.81
C HIS A 108 -3.13 0.72 -4.91
N VAL A 109 -4.44 0.76 -5.00
CA VAL A 109 -5.30 1.65 -4.21
C VAL A 109 -6.24 0.82 -3.37
N LEU A 110 -6.11 0.94 -2.05
CA LEU A 110 -6.95 0.20 -1.11
C LEU A 110 -7.65 1.15 -0.15
N ARG A 111 -8.95 0.91 0.05
CA ARG A 111 -9.73 1.59 1.07
C ARG A 111 -9.78 0.67 2.30
N PRO A 112 -9.15 1.03 3.41
CA PRO A 112 -9.33 0.29 4.66
C PRO A 112 -10.82 0.27 5.07
N ASN A 113 -11.29 -0.84 5.63
CA ASN A 113 -12.68 -0.95 6.09
C ASN A 113 -13.00 0.06 7.19
N ARG A 114 -11.96 0.51 7.89
CA ARG A 114 -12.01 1.62 8.84
C ARG A 114 -10.91 2.63 8.51
N PRO A 115 -11.22 3.91 8.34
CA PRO A 115 -10.22 4.93 8.00
C PRO A 115 -9.06 5.03 9.00
N GLU A 116 -9.35 4.82 10.29
CA GLU A 116 -8.36 4.87 11.35
C GLU A 116 -7.30 3.76 11.29
N TRP A 117 -7.52 2.71 10.51
CA TRP A 117 -6.55 1.61 10.34
C TRP A 117 -5.43 1.93 9.34
N VAL A 118 -5.57 2.98 8.54
CA VAL A 118 -4.66 3.23 7.42
C VAL A 118 -3.20 3.31 7.85
N ARG A 119 -2.90 4.00 8.93
CA ARG A 119 -1.51 4.13 9.41
C ARG A 119 -0.93 2.81 9.88
N PHE A 120 -1.70 2.02 10.61
CA PHE A 120 -1.29 0.69 11.03
C PHE A 120 -0.99 -0.19 9.82
N LEU A 121 -1.87 -0.19 8.83
CA LEU A 121 -1.70 -0.97 7.60
C LEU A 121 -0.47 -0.52 6.80
N VAL A 122 -0.17 0.78 6.75
CA VAL A 122 1.06 1.28 6.13
C VAL A 122 2.30 0.69 6.82
N TYR A 123 2.37 0.73 8.14
CA TYR A 123 3.50 0.15 8.87
C TYR A 123 3.59 -1.36 8.69
N ALA A 124 2.47 -2.06 8.77
CA ALA A 124 2.42 -3.51 8.57
C ALA A 124 2.92 -3.89 7.17
N MET A 125 2.45 -3.21 6.13
CA MET A 125 2.84 -3.47 4.74
C MET A 125 4.31 -3.09 4.47
N ASN A 126 4.84 -2.08 5.12
CA ASN A 126 6.27 -1.74 5.02
C ASN A 126 7.18 -2.69 5.81
N SER A 127 6.61 -3.46 6.74
CA SER A 127 7.34 -4.48 7.52
C SER A 127 7.28 -5.87 6.89
N ALA A 128 6.44 -6.08 5.89
CA ALA A 128 6.23 -7.37 5.26
C ALA A 128 7.42 -7.81 4.40
N ASP A 129 7.63 -9.12 4.32
CA ASP A 129 8.57 -9.72 3.36
C ASP A 129 7.84 -10.03 2.05
N TYR A 130 8.22 -9.35 0.99
CA TYR A 130 7.59 -9.46 -0.32
C TYR A 130 8.21 -10.53 -1.22
N ALA A 131 9.31 -11.17 -0.81
CA ALA A 131 10.09 -12.07 -1.69
C ALA A 131 9.25 -13.17 -2.34
N ASN A 132 8.28 -13.72 -1.61
CA ASN A 132 7.42 -14.80 -2.10
C ASN A 132 6.13 -14.34 -2.78
N TYR A 133 5.91 -13.04 -2.89
CA TYR A 133 4.68 -12.46 -3.44
C TYR A 133 4.89 -11.73 -4.76
N ILE A 134 6.12 -11.35 -5.08
CA ILE A 134 6.46 -10.61 -6.29
C ILE A 134 6.87 -11.52 -7.43
N GLU A 135 6.67 -11.04 -8.65
CA GLU A 135 7.03 -11.70 -9.90
C GLU A 135 7.95 -10.80 -10.74
N GLY A 136 8.74 -11.42 -11.62
CA GLY A 136 9.65 -10.70 -12.53
C GLY A 136 11.05 -10.54 -11.97
N SER A 137 12.04 -10.50 -12.89
CA SER A 137 13.47 -10.38 -12.56
C SER A 137 14.00 -8.96 -12.75
N THR A 138 13.63 -8.29 -13.83
CA THR A 138 14.12 -6.95 -14.16
C THR A 138 13.23 -5.86 -13.56
N ARG A 139 11.92 -6.05 -13.67
CA ARG A 139 10.92 -5.18 -13.06
C ARG A 139 9.97 -6.04 -12.25
N GLN A 140 10.13 -5.99 -10.95
CA GLN A 140 9.34 -6.78 -10.02
C GLN A 140 7.94 -6.23 -9.91
N LYS A 141 6.97 -7.12 -9.88
CA LYS A 141 5.55 -6.79 -9.81
C LYS A 141 4.86 -7.55 -8.68
N LEU A 142 4.11 -6.82 -7.87
CA LEU A 142 3.17 -7.35 -6.89
C LEU A 142 1.77 -7.27 -7.48
N ASN A 143 1.23 -8.36 -8.01
CA ASN A 143 -0.10 -8.32 -8.57
C ASN A 143 -1.20 -8.27 -7.48
N GLN A 144 -2.40 -7.86 -7.89
CA GLN A 144 -3.51 -7.61 -6.97
C GLN A 144 -3.87 -8.85 -6.12
N SER A 145 -3.92 -10.03 -6.72
CA SER A 145 -4.31 -11.25 -5.98
C SER A 145 -3.30 -11.62 -4.90
N ARG A 146 -2.02 -11.43 -5.18
CA ARG A 146 -0.93 -11.65 -4.20
C ARG A 146 -1.02 -10.65 -3.06
N LEU A 147 -1.16 -9.36 -3.37
CA LEU A 147 -1.32 -8.31 -2.37
C LEU A 147 -2.52 -8.58 -1.45
N MET A 148 -3.68 -8.87 -2.02
CA MET A 148 -4.90 -9.06 -1.23
C MET A 148 -4.89 -10.35 -0.42
N GLY A 149 -3.98 -11.27 -0.72
CA GLY A 149 -3.75 -12.50 0.05
C GLY A 149 -2.75 -12.38 1.20
N MET A 150 -2.05 -11.26 1.28
CA MET A 150 -1.06 -11.02 2.33
C MET A 150 -1.70 -10.79 3.69
#